data_d52cc0efc3b18c65e12c6423976e64b0
#
_entry.id   d52cc0efc3b18c65e12c6423976e64b0
#
_cell.length_a   1.000
_cell.length_b   1.000
_cell.length_c   1.000
_cell.angle_alpha   90.00
_cell.angle_beta   90.00
_cell.angle_gamma   90.00
#
_symmetry.space_group_name_H-M   'P 1'
#
loop_
_entity.id
_entity.type
_entity.pdbx_description
1 polymer ?
#
loop_
_entity_poly.entity_id
_entity_poly.type
_entity_poly.pdbx_seq_one_letter_code
_entity_poly.pdbx_strand_id
1 'polypeptide(L)'
;GAETTRLSESRLTERWLNYYCEPTALSAVNLDHALETNGLPRGFFRGKLVVVGSRGEGGVSGAGRDEFRTPYSLRNKPAAPGATIHAFTLLNLAHNDWMTRLTFLQESALVLIWGILISVALLRLRPWAAMLVAPVAFGGFALAAVWMQARYQVWFSWLTPSAVQTSVALIWSVGLRYLVESRRSRQLRRAFAAYLSPHMADRIADSD
;
A
#
# COMPACT_ATOMS: atom_id res chain seq x y z
N GLY A 1 -11.93 33.82 -19.52
CA GLY A 1 -11.06 34.24 -18.43
C GLY A 1 -11.19 33.37 -17.17
N ALA A 2 -12.41 33.17 -16.63
CA ALA A 2 -12.62 32.42 -15.39
C ALA A 2 -12.42 30.90 -15.53
N GLU A 3 -12.68 30.35 -16.70
CA GLU A 3 -12.53 28.90 -16.96
C GLU A 3 -11.06 28.51 -17.14
N THR A 4 -10.27 29.35 -17.76
CA THR A 4 -8.81 29.17 -17.89
C THR A 4 -8.10 29.30 -16.55
N THR A 5 -8.60 30.14 -15.64
CA THR A 5 -8.02 30.28 -14.28
C THR A 5 -8.32 29.05 -13.42
N ARG A 6 -9.52 28.47 -13.51
CA ARG A 6 -9.86 27.18 -12.83
C ARG A 6 -9.02 26.02 -13.34
N LEU A 7 -8.76 25.94 -14.63
CA LEU A 7 -7.87 24.94 -15.23
C LEU A 7 -6.41 25.14 -14.81
N SER A 8 -5.98 26.40 -14.57
CA SER A 8 -4.64 26.72 -14.07
C SER A 8 -4.48 26.34 -12.59
N GLU A 9 -5.47 26.59 -11.75
CA GLU A 9 -5.44 26.18 -10.34
C GLU A 9 -5.50 24.65 -10.18
N SER A 10 -6.21 23.94 -11.06
CA SER A 10 -6.22 22.49 -11.06
C SER A 10 -4.90 21.87 -11.49
N ARG A 11 -3.99 22.63 -12.11
CA ARG A 11 -2.64 22.16 -12.48
C ARG A 11 -1.72 21.93 -11.30
N LEU A 12 -2.02 22.45 -10.13
CA LEU A 12 -1.21 22.31 -8.92
C LEU A 12 -1.62 21.12 -8.04
N THR A 13 -2.74 20.47 -8.32
CA THR A 13 -3.16 19.26 -7.62
C THR A 13 -2.71 18.03 -8.41
N GLU A 14 -1.69 17.34 -7.90
CA GLU A 14 -1.31 16.03 -8.43
C GLU A 14 -2.51 15.08 -8.34
N ARG A 15 -2.93 14.59 -9.49
CA ARG A 15 -4.00 13.58 -9.60
C ARG A 15 -3.36 12.28 -10.07
N TRP A 16 -3.71 11.20 -9.41
CA TRP A 16 -3.19 9.89 -9.78
C TRP A 16 -4.16 9.19 -10.72
N LEU A 17 -3.57 8.57 -11.75
CA LEU A 17 -4.33 7.89 -12.76
C LEU A 17 -4.92 6.60 -12.19
N ASN A 18 -6.23 6.42 -12.33
CA ASN A 18 -6.90 5.17 -12.05
C ASN A 18 -6.84 4.28 -13.30
N TYR A 19 -6.20 3.13 -13.20
CA TYR A 19 -6.10 2.15 -14.27
C TYR A 19 -7.25 1.16 -14.13
N TYR A 20 -8.22 1.19 -15.03
CA TYR A 20 -9.41 0.32 -14.98
C TYR A 20 -9.13 -1.13 -15.34
N CYS A 21 -8.16 -1.35 -16.21
CA CYS A 21 -7.84 -2.68 -16.73
C CYS A 21 -6.39 -2.76 -17.19
N GLU A 22 -5.99 -3.96 -17.57
CA GLU A 22 -4.72 -4.17 -18.23
C GLU A 22 -4.66 -3.40 -19.56
N PRO A 23 -3.53 -2.75 -19.92
CA PRO A 23 -3.40 -1.97 -21.16
C PRO A 23 -3.78 -2.72 -22.43
N THR A 24 -3.57 -4.04 -22.43
CA THR A 24 -3.91 -4.93 -23.56
C THR A 24 -5.41 -5.21 -23.69
N ALA A 25 -6.21 -4.90 -22.66
CA ALA A 25 -7.66 -5.09 -22.70
C ALA A 25 -8.39 -3.98 -23.49
N LEU A 26 -7.74 -2.85 -23.76
CA LEU A 26 -8.28 -1.83 -24.66
C LEU A 26 -8.22 -2.33 -26.09
N SER A 27 -9.36 -2.28 -26.77
CA SER A 27 -9.43 -2.66 -28.19
C SER A 27 -8.53 -1.76 -29.02
N ALA A 28 -7.50 -2.32 -29.61
CA ALA A 28 -6.58 -1.62 -30.51
C ALA A 28 -6.68 -2.22 -31.91
N VAL A 29 -6.65 -1.37 -32.92
CA VAL A 29 -6.66 -1.74 -34.33
C VAL A 29 -5.49 -1.06 -34.99
N ASN A 30 -4.78 -1.77 -35.87
CA ASN A 30 -3.69 -1.17 -36.66
C ASN A 30 -4.24 -0.10 -37.60
N LEU A 31 -3.51 1.01 -37.71
CA LEU A 31 -3.94 2.13 -38.52
C LEU A 31 -4.13 1.72 -39.98
N ASP A 32 -3.22 0.91 -40.55
CA ASP A 32 -3.32 0.42 -41.92
C ASP A 32 -4.63 -0.31 -42.18
N HIS A 33 -5.00 -1.21 -41.25
CA HIS A 33 -6.27 -1.95 -41.30
C HIS A 33 -7.52 -1.03 -41.12
N ALA A 34 -7.36 0.05 -40.34
CA ALA A 34 -8.43 1.03 -40.14
C ALA A 34 -8.65 1.91 -41.39
N LEU A 35 -7.61 2.12 -42.22
CA LEU A 35 -7.66 2.91 -43.45
C LEU A 35 -8.04 2.10 -44.69
N GLU A 36 -7.93 0.78 -44.64
CA GLU A 36 -8.38 -0.09 -45.73
C GLU A 36 -9.88 0.03 -45.97
N THR A 37 -10.30 0.10 -47.22
CA THR A 37 -11.71 0.30 -47.61
C THR A 37 -12.65 -0.79 -47.07
N ASN A 38 -12.15 -2.02 -46.88
CA ASN A 38 -12.86 -3.17 -46.34
C ASN A 38 -12.24 -3.72 -45.05
N GLY A 39 -11.33 -2.99 -44.43
CA GLY A 39 -10.63 -3.45 -43.21
C GLY A 39 -11.55 -3.54 -41.99
N LEU A 40 -12.44 -2.59 -41.84
CA LEU A 40 -13.38 -2.53 -40.71
C LEU A 40 -14.82 -2.38 -41.15
N PRO A 41 -15.80 -2.89 -40.40
CA PRO A 41 -17.22 -2.69 -40.67
C PRO A 41 -17.58 -1.20 -40.71
N ARG A 42 -18.52 -0.83 -41.61
CA ARG A 42 -18.98 0.56 -41.69
C ARG A 42 -19.54 1.03 -40.34
N GLY A 43 -19.05 2.17 -39.87
CA GLY A 43 -19.45 2.75 -38.60
C GLY A 43 -18.79 2.17 -37.38
N PHE A 44 -17.72 1.38 -37.52
CA PHE A 44 -16.97 0.78 -36.40
C PHE A 44 -16.54 1.80 -35.32
N PHE A 45 -16.18 3.01 -35.72
CA PHE A 45 -15.80 4.10 -34.81
C PHE A 45 -16.97 4.99 -34.38
N ARG A 46 -18.18 4.72 -34.87
CA ARG A 46 -19.38 5.57 -34.60
C ARG A 46 -19.70 5.54 -33.10
N GLY A 47 -19.76 6.71 -32.47
CA GLY A 47 -20.04 6.88 -31.04
C GLY A 47 -18.89 6.44 -30.11
N LYS A 48 -17.71 6.19 -30.68
CA LYS A 48 -16.53 5.83 -29.90
C LYS A 48 -15.52 6.97 -29.88
N LEU A 49 -14.82 7.12 -28.76
CA LEU A 49 -13.67 8.00 -28.67
C LEU A 49 -12.45 7.20 -29.14
N VAL A 50 -11.77 7.72 -30.15
CA VAL A 50 -10.63 7.06 -30.77
C VAL A 50 -9.35 7.82 -30.45
N VAL A 51 -8.39 7.13 -29.87
CA VAL A 51 -7.04 7.67 -29.60
C VAL A 51 -6.09 7.06 -30.61
N VAL A 52 -5.41 7.90 -31.38
CA VAL A 52 -4.40 7.48 -32.36
C VAL A 52 -3.02 7.73 -31.78
N GLY A 53 -2.16 6.72 -31.85
CA GLY A 53 -0.78 6.82 -31.35
C GLY A 53 0.10 5.72 -31.92
N SER A 54 1.41 5.91 -31.81
CA SER A 54 2.38 4.89 -32.20
C SER A 54 2.52 3.83 -31.13
N ARG A 55 2.72 2.59 -31.55
CA ARG A 55 3.16 1.49 -30.71
C ARG A 55 4.59 1.16 -31.08
N GLY A 56 5.52 1.27 -30.17
CA GLY A 56 6.91 0.91 -30.42
C GLY A 56 7.02 -0.56 -30.82
N GLU A 57 7.35 -0.83 -32.07
CA GLU A 57 7.71 -2.16 -32.57
C GLU A 57 9.18 -2.47 -32.26
N GLY A 58 9.59 -2.41 -31.03
CA GLY A 58 10.95 -2.71 -30.62
C GLY A 58 10.97 -3.82 -29.58
N GLY A 59 11.31 -5.03 -30.00
CA GLY A 59 11.37 -6.23 -29.18
C GLY A 59 12.41 -6.22 -28.05
N VAL A 60 12.88 -5.06 -27.61
CA VAL A 60 13.71 -4.91 -26.41
C VAL A 60 12.93 -4.06 -25.42
N SER A 61 12.38 -4.70 -24.43
CA SER A 61 11.69 -4.09 -23.31
C SER A 61 12.51 -2.95 -22.71
N GLY A 62 12.06 -1.72 -22.89
CA GLY A 62 12.67 -0.52 -22.30
C GLY A 62 13.39 0.44 -23.24
N ALA A 63 13.42 0.19 -24.57
CA ALA A 63 14.08 1.06 -25.54
C ALA A 63 13.10 1.91 -26.40
N GLY A 64 11.79 1.69 -26.29
CA GLY A 64 10.79 2.50 -26.99
C GLY A 64 10.55 3.83 -26.27
N ARG A 65 10.67 4.95 -27.01
CA ARG A 65 10.49 6.31 -26.45
C ARG A 65 9.11 6.58 -25.86
N ASP A 66 8.09 5.74 -26.15
CA ASP A 66 6.70 5.94 -25.76
C ASP A 66 6.11 4.76 -25.00
N GLU A 67 6.95 3.97 -24.31
CA GLU A 67 6.49 2.86 -23.47
C GLU A 67 6.63 3.20 -21.98
N PHE A 68 5.53 3.07 -21.24
CA PHE A 68 5.46 3.40 -19.82
C PHE A 68 5.14 2.16 -18.98
N ARG A 69 5.82 2.06 -17.85
CA ARG A 69 5.49 1.03 -16.85
C ARG A 69 4.19 1.40 -16.14
N THR A 70 3.28 0.46 -16.11
CA THR A 70 2.00 0.58 -15.39
C THR A 70 1.96 -0.38 -14.21
N PRO A 71 1.02 -0.25 -13.27
CA PRO A 71 0.83 -1.24 -12.20
C PRO A 71 0.63 -2.69 -12.72
N TYR A 72 0.17 -2.84 -13.96
CA TYR A 72 -0.02 -4.15 -14.61
C TYR A 72 1.24 -4.67 -15.31
N SER A 73 2.28 -3.84 -15.47
CA SER A 73 3.55 -4.25 -16.11
C SER A 73 4.47 -5.05 -15.18
N LEU A 74 3.97 -5.54 -14.05
CA LEU A 74 4.71 -6.39 -13.12
C LEU A 74 4.90 -7.80 -13.70
N ARG A 75 6.14 -8.30 -13.70
CA ARG A 75 6.52 -9.66 -14.09
C ARG A 75 6.23 -10.03 -15.56
N ASN A 76 7.09 -9.62 -16.47
CA ASN A 76 7.10 -10.03 -17.89
C ASN A 76 5.91 -9.59 -18.75
N LYS A 77 5.12 -8.63 -18.29
CA LYS A 77 4.12 -8.01 -19.15
C LYS A 77 4.69 -6.77 -19.85
N PRO A 78 4.31 -6.55 -21.12
CA PRO A 78 4.82 -5.40 -21.86
C PRO A 78 4.43 -4.07 -21.22
N ALA A 79 5.26 -3.07 -21.38
CA ALA A 79 4.95 -1.71 -21.02
C ALA A 79 3.76 -1.18 -21.85
N ALA A 80 3.03 -0.21 -21.32
CA ALA A 80 1.89 0.36 -22.00
C ALA A 80 2.34 1.45 -22.98
N PRO A 81 1.85 1.46 -24.22
CA PRO A 81 2.07 2.59 -25.14
C PRO A 81 1.52 3.89 -24.57
N GLY A 82 2.17 5.03 -24.87
CA GLY A 82 1.71 6.35 -24.42
C GLY A 82 0.27 6.66 -24.80
N ALA A 83 -0.15 6.26 -25.98
CA ALA A 83 -1.56 6.38 -26.41
C ALA A 83 -2.54 5.71 -25.45
N THR A 84 -2.18 4.56 -24.88
CA THR A 84 -3.00 3.86 -23.88
C THR A 84 -3.09 4.65 -22.58
N ILE A 85 -2.00 5.29 -22.16
CA ILE A 85 -2.01 6.16 -20.96
C ILE A 85 -2.93 7.35 -21.18
N HIS A 86 -2.87 7.97 -22.38
CA HIS A 86 -3.78 9.06 -22.73
C HIS A 86 -5.24 8.60 -22.78
N ALA A 87 -5.52 7.39 -23.24
CA ALA A 87 -6.87 6.82 -23.21
C ALA A 87 -7.39 6.65 -21.78
N PHE A 88 -6.58 6.14 -20.84
CA PHE A 88 -6.94 6.09 -19.43
C PHE A 88 -7.13 7.48 -18.83
N THR A 89 -6.29 8.45 -19.19
CA THR A 89 -6.43 9.84 -18.75
C THR A 89 -7.79 10.42 -19.17
N LEU A 90 -8.19 10.19 -20.43
CA LEU A 90 -9.49 10.64 -20.95
C LEU A 90 -10.66 9.95 -20.24
N LEU A 91 -10.55 8.65 -19.95
CA LEU A 91 -11.57 7.92 -19.18
C LEU A 91 -11.69 8.47 -17.75
N ASN A 92 -10.56 8.71 -17.08
CA ASN A 92 -10.57 9.32 -15.75
C ASN A 92 -11.18 10.73 -15.75
N LEU A 93 -10.92 11.51 -16.81
CA LEU A 93 -11.51 12.83 -16.99
C LEU A 93 -13.03 12.74 -17.21
N ALA A 94 -13.48 11.79 -18.04
CA ALA A 94 -14.89 11.61 -18.35
C ALA A 94 -15.70 11.11 -17.15
N HIS A 95 -15.15 10.21 -16.36
CA HIS A 95 -15.81 9.64 -15.17
C HIS A 95 -15.54 10.43 -13.89
N ASN A 96 -14.57 11.37 -13.91
CA ASN A 96 -14.10 12.14 -12.75
C ASN A 96 -13.71 11.24 -11.55
N ASP A 97 -13.06 10.13 -11.82
CA ASP A 97 -12.72 9.08 -10.84
C ASP A 97 -11.20 8.92 -10.63
N TRP A 98 -10.53 10.04 -10.52
CA TRP A 98 -9.11 10.11 -10.22
C TRP A 98 -8.79 9.50 -8.85
N MET A 99 -7.69 8.78 -8.76
CA MET A 99 -7.17 8.37 -7.46
C MET A 99 -6.62 9.58 -6.72
N THR A 100 -7.05 9.76 -5.49
CA THR A 100 -6.59 10.82 -4.60
C THR A 100 -5.62 10.25 -3.58
N ARG A 101 -4.58 11.00 -3.25
CA ARG A 101 -3.67 10.68 -2.17
C ARG A 101 -4.01 11.50 -0.94
N LEU A 102 -3.89 10.89 0.23
CA LEU A 102 -3.99 11.63 1.49
C LEU A 102 -2.89 12.71 1.54
N THR A 103 -3.23 13.87 2.09
CA THR A 103 -2.25 14.91 2.35
C THR A 103 -1.23 14.43 3.38
N PHE A 104 -0.03 15.00 3.36
CA PHE A 104 1.03 14.64 4.32
C PHE A 104 0.56 14.71 5.78
N LEU A 105 -0.25 15.72 6.12
CA LEU A 105 -0.78 15.87 7.47
C LEU A 105 -1.75 14.74 7.85
N GLN A 106 -2.66 14.37 6.93
CA GLN A 106 -3.62 13.29 7.14
C GLN A 106 -2.91 11.94 7.25
N GLU A 107 -1.93 11.68 6.39
CA GLU A 107 -1.13 10.45 6.41
C GLU A 107 -0.32 10.35 7.71
N SER A 108 0.32 11.45 8.14
CA SER A 108 1.05 11.51 9.41
C SER A 108 0.14 11.31 10.62
N ALA A 109 -1.04 11.93 10.63
CA ALA A 109 -2.01 11.75 11.70
C ALA A 109 -2.50 10.29 11.79
N LEU A 110 -2.78 9.65 10.66
CA LEU A 110 -3.17 8.24 10.59
C LEU A 110 -2.07 7.34 11.16
N VAL A 111 -0.81 7.56 10.74
CA VAL A 111 0.36 6.82 11.24
C VAL A 111 0.50 6.99 12.75
N LEU A 112 0.42 8.22 13.27
CA LEU A 112 0.54 8.49 14.70
C LEU A 112 -0.60 7.85 15.52
N ILE A 113 -1.84 8.03 15.08
CA ILE A 113 -3.01 7.48 15.78
C ILE A 113 -2.94 5.95 15.81
N TRP A 114 -2.65 5.31 14.67
CA TRP A 114 -2.49 3.87 14.60
C TRP A 114 -1.36 3.37 15.50
N GLY A 115 -0.19 4.03 15.43
CA GLY A 115 0.97 3.68 16.24
C GLY A 115 0.69 3.73 17.75
N ILE A 116 0.00 4.78 18.21
CA ILE A 116 -0.41 4.90 19.62
C ILE A 116 -1.41 3.80 19.99
N LEU A 117 -2.45 3.59 19.19
CA LEU A 117 -3.49 2.60 19.47
C LEU A 117 -2.93 1.19 19.57
N ILE A 118 -2.13 0.77 18.59
CA ILE A 118 -1.56 -0.58 18.56
C ILE A 118 -0.54 -0.78 19.68
N SER A 119 0.29 0.23 19.97
CA SER A 119 1.27 0.14 21.05
C SER A 119 0.60 0.00 22.41
N VAL A 120 -0.41 0.81 22.70
CA VAL A 120 -1.18 0.74 23.95
C VAL A 120 -1.92 -0.58 24.06
N ALA A 121 -2.54 -1.06 22.97
CA ALA A 121 -3.23 -2.33 22.95
C ALA A 121 -2.29 -3.49 23.26
N LEU A 122 -1.16 -3.59 22.55
CA LEU A 122 -0.20 -4.68 22.74
C LEU A 122 0.49 -4.64 24.11
N LEU A 123 0.75 -3.45 24.69
CA LEU A 123 1.28 -3.32 26.04
C LEU A 123 0.31 -3.79 27.13
N ARG A 124 -0.99 -3.71 26.90
CA ARG A 124 -2.00 -4.18 27.88
C ARG A 124 -2.25 -5.69 27.82
N LEU A 125 -2.00 -6.31 26.69
CA LEU A 125 -2.27 -7.74 26.46
C LEU A 125 -1.14 -8.61 27.05
N ARG A 126 -1.47 -9.86 27.42
CA ARG A 126 -0.48 -10.88 27.75
C ARG A 126 0.35 -11.23 26.51
N PRO A 127 1.63 -11.64 26.63
CA PRO A 127 2.51 -11.88 25.49
C PRO A 127 1.92 -12.82 24.42
N TRP A 128 1.31 -13.92 24.83
CA TRP A 128 0.67 -14.87 23.91
C TRP A 128 -0.52 -14.24 23.15
N ALA A 129 -1.31 -13.41 23.85
CA ALA A 129 -2.43 -12.70 23.22
C ALA A 129 -1.96 -11.60 22.28
N ALA A 130 -0.86 -10.90 22.61
CA ALA A 130 -0.23 -9.93 21.73
C ALA A 130 0.25 -10.56 20.40
N MET A 131 0.81 -11.78 20.47
CA MET A 131 1.23 -12.54 19.27
C MET A 131 0.07 -12.92 18.35
N LEU A 132 -1.13 -13.13 18.91
CA LEU A 132 -2.34 -13.41 18.10
C LEU A 132 -2.99 -12.13 17.58
N VAL A 133 -3.02 -11.08 18.38
CA VAL A 133 -3.67 -9.81 18.02
C VAL A 133 -2.87 -9.03 16.96
N ALA A 134 -1.54 -9.07 17.01
CA ALA A 134 -0.72 -8.33 16.06
C ALA A 134 -0.97 -8.71 14.59
N PRO A 135 -0.99 -9.99 14.16
CA PRO A 135 -1.31 -10.36 12.77
C PRO A 135 -2.75 -10.04 12.40
N VAL A 136 -3.69 -10.14 13.34
CA VAL A 136 -5.09 -9.75 13.09
C VAL A 136 -5.20 -8.25 12.87
N ALA A 137 -4.52 -7.45 13.67
CA ALA A 137 -4.46 -6.00 13.49
C ALA A 137 -3.80 -5.59 12.17
N PHE A 138 -2.70 -6.27 11.80
CA PHE A 138 -2.06 -6.09 10.49
C PHE A 138 -3.02 -6.39 9.33
N GLY A 139 -3.64 -7.58 9.35
CA GLY A 139 -4.58 -8.00 8.31
C GLY A 139 -5.82 -7.11 8.24
N GLY A 140 -6.38 -6.75 9.38
CA GLY A 140 -7.54 -5.85 9.47
C GLY A 140 -7.25 -4.46 8.91
N PHE A 141 -6.08 -3.89 9.22
CA PHE A 141 -5.67 -2.60 8.66
C PHE A 141 -5.42 -2.69 7.15
N ALA A 142 -4.77 -3.75 6.68
CA ALA A 142 -4.54 -3.98 5.25
C ALA A 142 -5.87 -4.13 4.49
N LEU A 143 -6.81 -4.91 5.02
CA LEU A 143 -8.15 -5.06 4.43
C LEU A 143 -8.91 -3.74 4.40
N ALA A 144 -8.86 -2.96 5.49
CA ALA A 144 -9.46 -1.62 5.53
C ALA A 144 -8.85 -0.68 4.49
N ALA A 145 -7.53 -0.72 4.28
CA ALA A 145 -6.84 0.07 3.27
C ALA A 145 -7.28 -0.32 1.84
N VAL A 146 -7.34 -1.63 1.54
CA VAL A 146 -7.82 -2.13 0.24
C VAL A 146 -9.28 -1.75 0.01
N TRP A 147 -10.14 -1.89 1.03
CA TRP A 147 -11.54 -1.50 0.95
C TRP A 147 -11.70 0.00 0.70
N MET A 148 -10.91 0.82 1.40
CA MET A 148 -10.93 2.28 1.25
C MET A 148 -10.46 2.70 -0.15
N GLN A 149 -9.42 2.04 -0.68
CA GLN A 149 -8.97 2.26 -2.05
C GLN A 149 -10.05 1.85 -3.07
N ALA A 150 -10.67 0.70 -2.90
CA ALA A 150 -11.69 0.20 -3.83
C ALA A 150 -12.98 1.04 -3.81
N ARG A 151 -13.37 1.58 -2.63
CA ARG A 151 -14.65 2.29 -2.46
C ARG A 151 -14.55 3.79 -2.69
N TYR A 152 -13.45 4.41 -2.26
CA TYR A 152 -13.25 5.87 -2.27
C TYR A 152 -12.13 6.34 -3.17
N GLN A 153 -11.40 5.40 -3.79
CA GLN A 153 -10.23 5.68 -4.64
C GLN A 153 -9.16 6.54 -3.94
N VAL A 154 -9.05 6.36 -2.63
CA VAL A 154 -8.04 7.02 -1.80
C VAL A 154 -6.87 6.09 -1.59
N TRP A 155 -5.68 6.55 -1.98
CA TRP A 155 -4.44 5.83 -1.76
C TRP A 155 -3.62 6.46 -0.64
N PHE A 156 -3.04 5.65 0.21
CA PHE A 156 -2.10 6.06 1.25
C PHE A 156 -1.10 4.94 1.55
N SER A 157 0.00 5.29 2.19
CA SER A 157 1.08 4.35 2.52
C SER A 157 0.67 3.43 3.70
N TRP A 158 -0.20 2.45 3.44
CA TRP A 158 -0.73 1.54 4.45
C TRP A 158 0.29 0.54 5.01
N LEU A 159 1.37 0.25 4.26
CA LEU A 159 2.37 -0.73 4.65
C LEU A 159 3.15 -0.29 5.92
N THR A 160 3.45 1.00 6.03
CA THR A 160 4.17 1.56 7.17
C THR A 160 3.42 1.37 8.49
N PRO A 161 2.15 1.80 8.65
CA PRO A 161 1.42 1.59 9.89
C PRO A 161 1.10 0.12 10.14
N SER A 162 0.74 -0.65 9.12
CA SER A 162 0.35 -2.05 9.31
C SER A 162 1.53 -2.95 9.62
N ALA A 163 2.57 -2.97 8.78
CA ALA A 163 3.68 -3.90 8.93
C ALA A 163 4.74 -3.38 9.91
N VAL A 164 5.28 -2.17 9.68
CA VAL A 164 6.44 -1.69 10.44
C VAL A 164 6.04 -1.35 11.87
N GLN A 165 5.02 -0.52 12.06
CA GLN A 165 4.64 -0.10 13.41
C GLN A 165 4.09 -1.24 14.25
N THR A 166 3.28 -2.11 13.67
CA THR A 166 2.72 -3.26 14.41
C THR A 166 3.82 -4.23 14.84
N SER A 167 4.81 -4.50 13.97
CA SER A 167 5.95 -5.36 14.30
C SER A 167 6.84 -4.75 15.38
N VAL A 168 7.17 -3.47 15.26
CA VAL A 168 7.97 -2.75 16.26
C VAL A 168 7.24 -2.71 17.60
N ALA A 169 5.94 -2.40 17.61
CA ALA A 169 5.14 -2.37 18.82
C ALA A 169 5.07 -3.75 19.50
N LEU A 170 4.97 -4.83 18.72
CA LEU A 170 4.98 -6.20 19.24
C LEU A 170 6.32 -6.53 19.91
N ILE A 171 7.43 -6.32 19.19
CA ILE A 171 8.80 -6.58 19.72
C ILE A 171 9.02 -5.78 21.00
N TRP A 172 8.64 -4.50 20.99
CA TRP A 172 8.79 -3.62 22.15
C TRP A 172 7.95 -4.08 23.34
N SER A 173 6.69 -4.46 23.11
CA SER A 173 5.77 -4.92 24.18
C SER A 173 6.28 -6.20 24.84
N VAL A 174 6.75 -7.16 24.06
CA VAL A 174 7.34 -8.42 24.56
C VAL A 174 8.64 -8.15 25.28
N GLY A 175 9.52 -7.33 24.72
CA GLY A 175 10.81 -6.96 25.30
C GLY A 175 10.67 -6.25 26.65
N LEU A 176 9.78 -5.26 26.74
CA LEU A 176 9.52 -4.56 28.00
C LEU A 176 9.01 -5.50 29.10
N ARG A 177 8.09 -6.38 28.76
CA ARG A 177 7.58 -7.37 29.75
C ARG A 177 8.67 -8.32 30.23
N TYR A 178 9.47 -8.83 29.31
CA TYR A 178 10.61 -9.67 29.68
C TYR A 178 11.57 -8.94 30.62
N LEU A 179 11.89 -7.68 30.34
CA LEU A 179 12.76 -6.87 31.19
C LEU A 179 12.16 -6.63 32.58
N VAL A 180 10.86 -6.30 32.65
CA VAL A 180 10.17 -6.08 33.92
C VAL A 180 10.11 -7.36 34.76
N GLU A 181 9.76 -8.49 34.15
CA GLU A 181 9.68 -9.79 34.82
C GLU A 181 11.06 -10.26 35.32
N SER A 182 12.10 -10.10 34.48
CA SER A 182 13.48 -10.40 34.86
C SER A 182 13.98 -9.55 36.06
N ARG A 183 13.61 -8.27 36.09
CA ARG A 183 13.95 -7.39 37.23
C ARG A 183 13.22 -7.83 38.50
N ARG A 184 11.94 -8.16 38.41
CA ARG A 184 11.13 -8.64 39.53
C ARG A 184 11.67 -9.96 40.10
N SER A 185 11.98 -10.90 39.23
CA SER A 185 12.59 -12.17 39.62
C SER A 185 13.94 -12.00 40.34
N ARG A 186 14.80 -11.12 39.81
CA ARG A 186 16.07 -10.80 40.46
C ARG A 186 15.89 -10.13 41.83
N GLN A 187 14.92 -9.26 41.99
CA GLN A 187 14.61 -8.62 43.27
C GLN A 187 14.14 -9.63 44.30
N LEU A 188 13.23 -10.53 43.91
CA LEU A 188 12.74 -11.62 44.74
C LEU A 188 13.92 -12.54 45.18
N ARG A 189 14.73 -12.98 44.24
CA ARG A 189 15.93 -13.80 44.58
C ARG A 189 16.87 -13.10 45.55
N ARG A 190 17.12 -11.80 45.43
CA ARG A 190 17.92 -11.02 46.35
C ARG A 190 17.29 -10.91 47.74
N ALA A 191 15.97 -10.71 47.81
CA ALA A 191 15.25 -10.68 49.05
C ALA A 191 15.31 -12.05 49.80
N PHE A 192 15.10 -13.15 49.07
CA PHE A 192 15.22 -14.50 49.61
C PHE A 192 16.65 -14.83 50.04
N ALA A 193 17.65 -14.44 49.28
CA ALA A 193 19.08 -14.63 49.65
C ALA A 193 19.49 -13.88 50.93
N ALA A 194 18.80 -12.80 51.26
CA ALA A 194 19.06 -12.05 52.49
C ALA A 194 18.41 -12.70 53.74
N TYR A 195 17.38 -13.52 53.54
CA TYR A 195 16.71 -14.21 54.65
C TYR A 195 17.10 -15.68 54.85
N LEU A 196 17.70 -16.32 53.83
CA LEU A 196 18.19 -17.70 53.94
C LEU A 196 19.67 -17.71 54.32
N SER A 197 20.02 -18.52 55.29
CA SER A 197 21.44 -18.76 55.61
C SER A 197 22.12 -19.38 54.38
N PRO A 198 23.43 -19.09 54.13
CA PRO A 198 24.15 -19.57 52.94
C PRO A 198 24.02 -21.06 52.69
N HIS A 199 23.95 -21.85 53.77
CA HIS A 199 23.84 -23.31 53.73
C HIS A 199 22.48 -23.87 53.20
N MET A 200 21.43 -23.10 53.27
CA MET A 200 20.09 -23.49 52.73
C MET A 200 19.93 -23.11 51.27
N ALA A 201 20.60 -22.05 50.83
CA ALA A 201 20.54 -21.61 49.45
C ALA A 201 21.23 -22.60 48.48
N ASP A 202 22.37 -23.20 48.89
CA ASP A 202 23.11 -24.19 48.10
C ASP A 202 22.31 -25.53 47.98
N ARG A 203 21.58 -25.95 49.03
CA ARG A 203 20.75 -27.16 48.97
C ARG A 203 19.53 -27.04 48.06
N ILE A 204 18.97 -25.87 47.86
CA ILE A 204 17.84 -25.63 46.97
C ILE A 204 18.32 -25.50 45.50
N ALA A 205 19.53 -24.97 45.30
CA ALA A 205 20.15 -24.89 43.96
C ALA A 205 20.56 -26.26 43.38
N ASP A 206 20.88 -27.24 44.26
CA ASP A 206 21.30 -28.60 43.84
C ASP A 206 20.11 -29.57 43.69
N SER A 207 18.87 -29.12 43.91
CA SER A 207 17.67 -29.96 43.82
C SER A 207 16.84 -29.80 42.56
N ASP A 208 17.28 -28.96 41.59
CA ASP A 208 16.73 -28.78 40.26
C ASP A 208 17.67 -29.35 39.20
#